data_2b35d3cc1af03dcd8497a2bea7c3f027
#
_entry.id   2b35d3cc1af03dcd8497a2bea7c3f027
#
_cell.length_a   1.000
_cell.length_b   1.000
_cell.length_c   1.000
_cell.angle_alpha   90.00
_cell.angle_beta   90.00
_cell.angle_gamma   90.00
#
_symmetry.space_group_name_H-M   'P 1'
#
loop_
_entity.id
_entity.type
_entity.pdbx_description
1 polymer ?
#
loop_
_entity_poly.entity_id
_entity_poly.type
_entity_poly.pdbx_seq_one_letter_code
_entity_poly.pdbx_strand_id
1 'polypeptide(L)'
;QRLGLNRTNNLVYLIETLKNFWELTLDVWKTGVLGIDIGRLLIAISIFVIFLILRRLFTRFVLAFMKRMAQRTGSDLDDQAIDVLESPIRFIPIVMGAFFVIEYLELPSTLALIGDHLVRSLITFSIFWALFRLVDPLSQFLKNLEKVFTLAMVQWLVKAIKAAIIFIGAATILQIWGIEVGPILAGLGL
;
A
#
# COMPACT_ATOMS: atom_id res chain seq x y z
N GLN A 1 -66.24 -25.93 -8.48
CA GLN A 1 -65.90 -24.64 -7.81
C GLN A 1 -64.70 -24.73 -6.81
N ARG A 2 -64.29 -25.93 -6.33
CA ARG A 2 -63.20 -26.06 -5.36
C ARG A 2 -61.78 -26.08 -5.96
N LEU A 3 -61.61 -26.25 -7.25
CA LEU A 3 -60.29 -26.32 -7.90
C LEU A 3 -59.68 -24.94 -8.19
N GLY A 4 -60.47 -23.88 -8.23
CA GLY A 4 -59.99 -22.51 -8.46
C GLY A 4 -59.37 -21.84 -7.22
N LEU A 5 -59.87 -22.13 -6.04
CA LEU A 5 -59.40 -21.56 -4.77
C LEU A 5 -58.00 -22.04 -4.35
N ASN A 6 -57.62 -23.25 -4.76
CA ASN A 6 -56.33 -23.82 -4.41
C ASN A 6 -55.20 -23.25 -5.28
N ARG A 7 -55.47 -22.83 -6.52
CA ARG A 7 -54.52 -22.21 -7.44
C ARG A 7 -54.16 -20.77 -7.05
N THR A 8 -55.17 -19.99 -6.64
CA THR A 8 -54.94 -18.62 -6.18
C THR A 8 -54.15 -18.56 -4.88
N ASN A 9 -54.43 -19.46 -3.93
CA ASN A 9 -53.66 -19.56 -2.68
C ASN A 9 -52.19 -19.96 -2.94
N ASN A 10 -51.92 -20.87 -3.88
CA ASN A 10 -50.55 -21.26 -4.23
C ASN A 10 -49.79 -20.13 -4.93
N LEU A 11 -50.46 -19.31 -5.76
CA LEU A 11 -49.83 -18.15 -6.39
C LEU A 11 -49.52 -17.05 -5.37
N VAL A 12 -50.41 -16.78 -4.44
CA VAL A 12 -50.16 -15.82 -3.36
C VAL A 12 -49.01 -16.28 -2.48
N TYR A 13 -48.94 -17.56 -2.14
CA TYR A 13 -47.85 -18.13 -1.37
C TYR A 13 -46.48 -18.03 -2.09
N LEU A 14 -46.47 -18.27 -3.40
CA LEU A 14 -45.28 -18.11 -4.22
C LEU A 14 -44.79 -16.65 -4.29
N ILE A 15 -45.75 -15.71 -4.44
CA ILE A 15 -45.42 -14.27 -4.48
C ILE A 15 -44.86 -13.79 -3.13
N GLU A 16 -45.44 -14.22 -2.01
CA GLU A 16 -44.94 -13.92 -0.68
C GLU A 16 -43.56 -14.52 -0.45
N THR A 17 -43.34 -15.76 -0.87
CA THR A 17 -42.02 -16.43 -0.74
C THR A 17 -40.96 -15.74 -1.58
N LEU A 18 -41.27 -15.29 -2.79
CA LEU A 18 -40.40 -14.53 -3.65
C LEU A 18 -40.08 -13.14 -3.06
N LYS A 19 -41.12 -12.49 -2.47
CA LYS A 19 -40.94 -11.20 -1.80
C LYS A 19 -40.03 -11.32 -0.58
N ASN A 20 -40.26 -12.32 0.25
CA ASN A 20 -39.40 -12.60 1.41
C ASN A 20 -37.98 -12.94 1.01
N PHE A 21 -37.80 -13.73 -0.05
CA PHE A 21 -36.45 -14.02 -0.60
C PHE A 21 -35.78 -12.74 -1.09
N TRP A 22 -36.51 -11.86 -1.78
CA TRP A 22 -35.97 -10.59 -2.24
C TRP A 22 -35.63 -9.65 -1.09
N GLU A 23 -36.45 -9.56 -0.07
CA GLU A 23 -36.18 -8.78 1.15
C GLU A 23 -34.95 -9.32 1.89
N LEU A 24 -34.81 -10.65 2.06
CA LEU A 24 -33.61 -11.29 2.60
C LEU A 24 -32.37 -10.99 1.77
N THR A 25 -32.48 -11.03 0.45
CA THR A 25 -31.36 -10.74 -0.45
C THR A 25 -30.93 -9.28 -0.32
N LEU A 26 -31.89 -8.35 -0.23
CA LEU A 26 -31.62 -6.93 -0.01
C LEU A 26 -31.03 -6.67 1.40
N ASP A 27 -31.47 -7.40 2.40
CA ASP A 27 -30.97 -7.27 3.76
C ASP A 27 -29.51 -7.76 3.85
N VAL A 28 -29.21 -8.92 3.27
CA VAL A 28 -27.81 -9.41 3.14
C VAL A 28 -26.94 -8.43 2.35
N TRP A 29 -27.49 -7.82 1.29
CA TRP A 29 -26.78 -6.82 0.50
C TRP A 29 -26.47 -5.55 1.31
N LYS A 30 -27.42 -5.09 2.14
CA LYS A 30 -27.27 -3.90 2.99
C LYS A 30 -26.48 -4.15 4.26
N THR A 31 -26.66 -5.32 4.89
CA THR A 31 -25.96 -5.67 6.14
C THR A 31 -24.47 -5.99 5.88
N GLY A 32 -24.15 -6.40 4.65
CA GLY A 32 -22.78 -6.53 4.15
C GLY A 32 -21.88 -7.48 4.93
N VAL A 33 -20.59 -7.34 4.71
CA VAL A 33 -19.54 -8.07 5.43
C VAL A 33 -18.89 -7.11 6.43
N LEU A 34 -18.83 -7.49 7.71
CA LEU A 34 -18.25 -6.65 8.78
C LEU A 34 -18.97 -5.29 8.98
N GLY A 35 -20.26 -5.19 8.63
CA GLY A 35 -21.02 -3.94 8.72
C GLY A 35 -20.75 -2.96 7.56
N ILE A 36 -20.13 -3.42 6.49
CA ILE A 36 -19.85 -2.64 5.28
C ILE A 36 -20.81 -3.11 4.19
N ASP A 37 -21.57 -2.20 3.60
CA ASP A 37 -22.43 -2.46 2.45
C ASP A 37 -21.63 -3.08 1.30
N ILE A 38 -22.16 -4.15 0.68
CA ILE A 38 -21.50 -4.84 -0.44
C ILE A 38 -21.27 -3.88 -1.61
N GLY A 39 -22.20 -2.94 -1.86
CA GLY A 39 -22.03 -1.92 -2.89
C GLY A 39 -20.82 -1.03 -2.63
N ARG A 40 -20.61 -0.59 -1.37
CA ARG A 40 -19.41 0.17 -0.97
C ARG A 40 -18.14 -0.64 -1.16
N LEU A 41 -18.16 -1.94 -0.82
CA LEU A 41 -17.02 -2.83 -1.01
C LEU A 41 -16.65 -2.97 -2.49
N LEU A 42 -17.63 -3.13 -3.38
CA LEU A 42 -17.39 -3.20 -4.83
C LEU A 42 -16.79 -1.91 -5.39
N ILE A 43 -17.28 -0.76 -4.93
CA ILE A 43 -16.71 0.55 -5.32
C ILE A 43 -15.28 0.68 -4.79
N ALA A 44 -15.01 0.31 -3.54
CA ALA A 44 -13.67 0.34 -2.96
C ALA A 44 -12.68 -0.53 -3.75
N ILE A 45 -13.08 -1.76 -4.11
CA ILE A 45 -12.29 -2.64 -4.97
C ILE A 45 -12.04 -1.99 -6.33
N SER A 46 -13.07 -1.37 -6.92
CA SER A 46 -12.95 -0.67 -8.20
C SER A 46 -11.95 0.49 -8.13
N ILE A 47 -11.99 1.28 -7.06
CA ILE A 47 -11.01 2.34 -6.79
C ILE A 47 -9.61 1.75 -6.76
N PHE A 48 -9.39 0.68 -5.99
CA PHE A 48 -8.08 0.03 -5.89
C PHE A 48 -7.57 -0.47 -7.24
N VAL A 49 -8.43 -1.13 -8.02
CA VAL A 49 -8.09 -1.63 -9.36
C VAL A 49 -7.72 -0.48 -10.31
N ILE A 50 -8.42 0.66 -10.24
CA ILE A 50 -8.08 1.87 -11.00
C ILE A 50 -6.65 2.32 -10.68
N PHE A 51 -6.28 2.40 -9.39
CA PHE A 51 -4.91 2.76 -8.99
C PHE A 51 -3.87 1.73 -9.46
N LEU A 52 -4.20 0.43 -9.45
CA LEU A 52 -3.35 -0.62 -9.98
C LEU A 52 -3.10 -0.48 -11.49
N ILE A 53 -4.12 -0.09 -12.25
CA ILE A 53 -3.99 0.15 -13.68
C ILE A 53 -3.20 1.44 -13.92
N LEU A 54 -3.50 2.50 -13.17
CA LEU A 54 -2.87 3.80 -13.28
C LEU A 54 -1.37 3.78 -12.91
N ARG A 55 -0.93 2.79 -12.12
CA ARG A 55 0.47 2.71 -11.65
C ARG A 55 1.50 2.75 -12.79
N ARG A 56 1.18 2.15 -13.95
CA ARG A 56 2.09 2.17 -15.11
C ARG A 56 2.22 3.56 -15.71
N LEU A 57 1.11 4.27 -15.83
CA LEU A 57 1.08 5.65 -16.32
C LEU A 57 1.78 6.60 -15.35
N PHE A 58 1.47 6.49 -14.07
CA PHE A 58 2.10 7.27 -13.01
C PHE A 58 3.62 7.09 -13.01
N THR A 59 4.09 5.83 -12.99
CA THR A 59 5.52 5.54 -13.01
C THR A 59 6.22 6.13 -14.23
N ARG A 60 5.65 5.95 -15.42
CA ARG A 60 6.20 6.53 -16.65
C ARG A 60 6.28 8.05 -16.58
N PHE A 61 5.23 8.70 -16.08
CA PHE A 61 5.18 10.16 -15.96
C PHE A 61 6.24 10.66 -14.97
N VAL A 62 6.33 10.07 -13.77
CA VAL A 62 7.28 10.46 -12.74
C VAL A 62 8.72 10.23 -13.21
N LEU A 63 9.03 9.05 -13.77
CA LEU A 63 10.37 8.76 -14.29
C LEU A 63 10.75 9.67 -15.46
N ALA A 64 9.82 9.94 -16.39
CA ALA A 64 10.08 10.88 -17.48
C ALA A 64 10.36 12.30 -16.95
N PHE A 65 9.62 12.73 -15.93
CA PHE A 65 9.85 14.02 -15.27
C PHE A 65 11.23 14.05 -14.58
N MET A 66 11.58 13.01 -13.82
CA MET A 66 12.88 12.91 -13.15
C MET A 66 14.03 12.89 -14.18
N LYS A 67 13.93 12.08 -15.25
CA LYS A 67 14.93 12.03 -16.31
C LYS A 67 15.11 13.39 -17.01
N ARG A 68 14.02 14.12 -17.22
CA ARG A 68 14.08 15.48 -17.79
C ARG A 68 14.80 16.47 -16.86
N MET A 69 14.66 16.31 -15.55
CA MET A 69 15.42 17.11 -14.57
C MET A 69 16.90 16.70 -14.52
N ALA A 70 17.20 15.41 -14.52
CA ALA A 70 18.55 14.85 -14.50
C ALA A 70 19.38 15.27 -15.73
N GLN A 71 18.77 15.32 -16.91
CA GLN A 71 19.43 15.80 -18.15
C GLN A 71 19.99 17.21 -18.05
N ARG A 72 19.51 18.02 -17.10
CA ARG A 72 20.06 19.36 -16.85
C ARG A 72 21.33 19.34 -16.01
N THR A 73 21.57 18.28 -15.27
CA THR A 73 22.71 18.15 -14.33
C THR A 73 23.88 17.38 -14.95
N GLY A 74 23.64 16.57 -15.98
CA GLY A 74 24.70 15.89 -16.77
C GLY A 74 25.52 14.85 -16.00
N SER A 75 24.96 14.26 -14.94
CA SER A 75 25.66 13.30 -14.09
C SER A 75 25.13 11.87 -14.31
N ASP A 76 26.04 10.90 -14.54
CA ASP A 76 25.72 9.47 -14.64
C ASP A 76 25.07 8.91 -13.36
N LEU A 77 25.24 9.59 -12.25
CA LEU A 77 24.62 9.23 -10.96
C LEU A 77 23.11 9.43 -10.97
N ASP A 78 22.64 10.47 -11.65
CA ASP A 78 21.24 10.80 -11.70
C ASP A 78 20.45 9.70 -12.44
N ASP A 79 21.01 9.16 -13.53
CA ASP A 79 20.39 8.08 -14.29
C ASP A 79 20.32 6.78 -13.46
N GLN A 80 21.40 6.43 -12.77
CA GLN A 80 21.43 5.25 -11.91
C GLN A 80 20.47 5.38 -10.72
N ALA A 81 20.38 6.56 -10.10
CA ALA A 81 19.46 6.84 -9.02
C ALA A 81 17.99 6.72 -9.48
N ILE A 82 17.68 7.21 -10.68
CA ILE A 82 16.34 7.10 -11.26
C ILE A 82 15.97 5.64 -11.53
N ASP A 83 16.88 4.84 -12.06
CA ASP A 83 16.61 3.43 -12.39
C ASP A 83 16.35 2.59 -11.11
N VAL A 84 17.09 2.82 -10.03
CA VAL A 84 16.86 2.10 -8.77
C VAL A 84 15.58 2.55 -8.06
N LEU A 85 15.13 3.79 -8.29
CA LEU A 85 13.90 4.35 -7.74
C LEU A 85 12.64 3.90 -8.50
N GLU A 86 12.77 3.35 -9.71
CA GLU A 86 11.60 2.90 -10.48
C GLU A 86 10.69 1.96 -9.66
N SER A 87 11.28 1.00 -8.94
CA SER A 87 10.51 0.03 -8.14
C SER A 87 9.75 0.68 -6.97
N PRO A 88 10.37 1.52 -6.10
CA PRO A 88 9.65 2.27 -5.07
C PRO A 88 8.58 3.21 -5.65
N ILE A 89 8.88 3.93 -6.74
CA ILE A 89 7.92 4.83 -7.39
C ILE A 89 6.70 4.07 -7.91
N ARG A 90 6.90 2.88 -8.47
CA ARG A 90 5.82 2.00 -8.92
C ARG A 90 4.91 1.53 -7.78
N PHE A 91 5.39 1.55 -6.55
CA PHE A 91 4.64 1.16 -5.36
C PHE A 91 3.74 2.29 -4.83
N ILE A 92 4.08 3.57 -5.08
CA ILE A 92 3.32 4.73 -4.60
C ILE A 92 1.82 4.67 -4.96
N PRO A 93 1.40 4.39 -6.21
CA PRO A 93 -0.01 4.31 -6.54
C PRO A 93 -0.76 3.20 -5.79
N ILE A 94 -0.08 2.11 -5.41
CA ILE A 94 -0.67 1.04 -4.60
C ILE A 94 -0.98 1.57 -3.19
N VAL A 95 -0.05 2.32 -2.60
CA VAL A 95 -0.24 2.95 -1.29
C VAL A 95 -1.36 3.99 -1.35
N MET A 96 -1.40 4.80 -2.40
CA MET A 96 -2.49 5.76 -2.64
C MET A 96 -3.83 5.04 -2.79
N GLY A 97 -3.89 3.97 -3.57
CA GLY A 97 -5.09 3.16 -3.73
C GLY A 97 -5.59 2.59 -2.41
N ALA A 98 -4.68 2.06 -1.58
CA ALA A 98 -5.01 1.57 -0.24
C ALA A 98 -5.56 2.68 0.66
N PHE A 99 -4.94 3.87 0.64
CA PHE A 99 -5.42 5.03 1.38
C PHE A 99 -6.85 5.42 0.97
N PHE A 100 -7.11 5.60 -0.32
CA PHE A 100 -8.44 5.99 -0.81
C PHE A 100 -9.51 4.92 -0.53
N VAL A 101 -9.14 3.64 -0.55
CA VAL A 101 -10.04 2.54 -0.20
C VAL A 101 -10.45 2.61 1.28
N ILE A 102 -9.48 2.81 2.17
CA ILE A 102 -9.73 2.86 3.62
C ILE A 102 -10.58 4.07 3.96
N GLU A 103 -10.28 5.23 3.38
CA GLU A 103 -11.03 6.47 3.57
C GLU A 103 -12.47 6.34 3.04
N TYR A 104 -12.65 5.75 1.85
CA TYR A 104 -13.97 5.57 1.24
C TYR A 104 -14.86 4.59 2.00
N LEU A 105 -14.27 3.54 2.58
CA LEU A 105 -15.04 2.50 3.29
C LEU A 105 -15.65 2.99 4.60
N GLU A 106 -15.18 4.13 5.16
CA GLU A 106 -15.66 4.65 6.45
C GLU A 106 -15.73 3.54 7.50
N LEU A 107 -14.63 2.81 7.68
CA LEU A 107 -14.57 1.61 8.50
C LEU A 107 -14.98 1.89 9.97
N PRO A 108 -15.58 0.91 10.67
CA PRO A 108 -15.80 1.01 12.11
C PRO A 108 -14.49 1.30 12.85
N SER A 109 -14.57 1.99 14.00
CA SER A 109 -13.41 2.56 14.73
C SER A 109 -12.20 1.63 14.85
N THR A 110 -12.39 0.36 15.16
CA THR A 110 -11.29 -0.62 15.30
C THR A 110 -10.63 -0.93 13.93
N LEU A 111 -11.44 -1.12 12.89
CA LEU A 111 -10.93 -1.41 11.54
C LEU A 111 -10.31 -0.16 10.92
N ALA A 112 -10.85 1.03 11.21
CA ALA A 112 -10.28 2.29 10.79
C ALA A 112 -8.87 2.50 11.36
N LEU A 113 -8.65 2.20 12.64
CA LEU A 113 -7.33 2.26 13.27
C LEU A 113 -6.33 1.31 12.59
N ILE A 114 -6.73 0.06 12.34
CA ILE A 114 -5.89 -0.91 11.64
C ILE A 114 -5.57 -0.41 10.21
N GLY A 115 -6.57 0.11 9.51
CA GLY A 115 -6.41 0.69 8.18
C GLY A 115 -5.42 1.86 8.16
N ASP A 116 -5.53 2.79 9.10
CA ASP A 116 -4.61 3.92 9.26
C ASP A 116 -3.17 3.44 9.54
N HIS A 117 -3.00 2.49 10.47
CA HIS A 117 -1.69 1.90 10.75
C HIS A 117 -1.10 1.19 9.52
N LEU A 118 -1.92 0.48 8.73
CA LEU A 118 -1.48 -0.16 7.50
C LEU A 118 -1.00 0.88 6.47
N VAL A 119 -1.78 1.94 6.21
CA VAL A 119 -1.39 2.98 5.26
C VAL A 119 -0.10 3.66 5.69
N ARG A 120 0.01 4.06 6.95
CA ARG A 120 1.24 4.66 7.51
C ARG A 120 2.43 3.72 7.37
N SER A 121 2.24 2.43 7.64
CA SER A 121 3.30 1.41 7.46
C SER A 121 3.71 1.27 6.01
N LEU A 122 2.77 1.29 5.05
CA LEU A 122 3.07 1.23 3.62
C LEU A 122 3.83 2.48 3.13
N ILE A 123 3.44 3.66 3.61
CA ILE A 123 4.15 4.92 3.32
C ILE A 123 5.59 4.84 3.86
N THR A 124 5.74 4.48 5.13
CA THR A 124 7.04 4.32 5.79
C THR A 124 7.91 3.32 5.03
N PHE A 125 7.36 2.14 4.72
CA PHE A 125 8.05 1.12 3.93
C PHE A 125 8.51 1.67 2.57
N SER A 126 7.66 2.41 1.86
CA SER A 126 8.01 3.01 0.56
C SER A 126 9.21 3.95 0.65
N ILE A 127 9.23 4.80 1.68
CA ILE A 127 10.31 5.76 1.91
C ILE A 127 11.62 5.03 2.22
N PHE A 128 11.61 4.12 3.19
CA PHE A 128 12.81 3.38 3.57
C PHE A 128 13.29 2.44 2.46
N TRP A 129 12.38 1.86 1.68
CA TRP A 129 12.74 1.09 0.49
C TRP A 129 13.44 1.95 -0.57
N ALA A 130 12.94 3.16 -0.82
CA ALA A 130 13.57 4.10 -1.73
C ALA A 130 14.98 4.49 -1.23
N LEU A 131 15.12 4.82 0.06
CA LEU A 131 16.41 5.12 0.68
C LEU A 131 17.38 3.94 0.57
N PHE A 132 16.92 2.71 0.85
CA PHE A 132 17.72 1.50 0.73
C PHE A 132 18.26 1.29 -0.69
N ARG A 133 17.42 1.54 -1.69
CA ARG A 133 17.79 1.43 -3.11
C ARG A 133 18.79 2.50 -3.53
N LEU A 134 18.68 3.72 -3.00
CA LEU A 134 19.60 4.83 -3.30
C LEU A 134 21.03 4.62 -2.76
N VAL A 135 21.22 3.73 -1.80
CA VAL A 135 22.57 3.42 -1.28
C VAL A 135 23.47 2.82 -2.35
N ASP A 136 22.92 2.05 -3.32
CA ASP A 136 23.73 1.41 -4.36
C ASP A 136 24.39 2.42 -5.33
N PRO A 137 23.66 3.36 -5.95
CA PRO A 137 24.28 4.41 -6.77
C PRO A 137 25.28 5.26 -5.98
N LEU A 138 24.93 5.62 -4.73
CA LEU A 138 25.81 6.40 -3.88
C LEU A 138 27.14 5.65 -3.58
N SER A 139 27.07 4.32 -3.43
CA SER A 139 28.25 3.49 -3.22
C SER A 139 29.19 3.45 -4.44
N GLN A 140 28.63 3.50 -5.64
CA GLN A 140 29.42 3.55 -6.88
C GLN A 140 30.17 4.88 -6.99
N PHE A 141 29.54 5.97 -6.60
CA PHE A 141 30.20 7.27 -6.52
C PHE A 141 31.35 7.28 -5.54
N LEU A 142 31.18 6.70 -4.36
CA LEU A 142 32.25 6.57 -3.35
C LEU A 142 33.40 5.72 -3.84
N LYS A 143 33.17 4.70 -4.67
CA LYS A 143 34.23 3.91 -5.30
C LYS A 143 35.10 4.72 -6.27
N ASN A 144 34.52 5.69 -6.98
CA ASN A 144 35.27 6.56 -7.88
C ASN A 144 36.18 7.54 -7.13
N LEU A 145 36.05 7.63 -5.80
CA LEU A 145 36.97 8.37 -4.91
C LEU A 145 38.09 7.47 -4.34
N GLU A 146 38.59 6.53 -5.12
CA GLU A 146 39.56 5.48 -4.74
C GLU A 146 40.83 6.00 -4.05
N LYS A 147 41.13 7.29 -4.13
CA LYS A 147 42.30 7.88 -3.46
C LYS A 147 42.21 7.93 -1.92
N VAL A 148 41.01 7.78 -1.35
CA VAL A 148 40.73 7.99 0.08
C VAL A 148 40.20 6.71 0.76
N PHE A 149 39.51 5.85 0.05
CA PHE A 149 38.83 4.68 0.64
C PHE A 149 39.28 3.36 -0.02
N THR A 150 39.61 2.38 0.81
CA THR A 150 39.86 1.01 0.34
C THR A 150 38.49 0.38 -0.07
N LEU A 151 38.48 -0.45 -1.12
CA LEU A 151 37.29 -1.13 -1.61
C LEU A 151 36.51 -1.88 -0.49
N ALA A 152 37.26 -2.51 0.44
CA ALA A 152 36.69 -3.19 1.59
C ALA A 152 35.98 -2.23 2.54
N MET A 153 36.50 -1.04 2.79
CA MET A 153 35.86 -0.03 3.65
C MET A 153 34.55 0.46 3.03
N VAL A 154 34.50 0.72 1.72
CA VAL A 154 33.29 1.14 1.03
C VAL A 154 32.22 0.04 1.13
N GLN A 155 32.58 -1.23 0.92
CA GLN A 155 31.63 -2.33 1.04
C GLN A 155 31.05 -2.48 2.45
N TRP A 156 31.89 -2.33 3.48
CA TRP A 156 31.44 -2.36 4.87
C TRP A 156 30.52 -1.20 5.20
N LEU A 157 30.88 0.01 4.77
CA LEU A 157 30.06 1.21 4.97
C LEU A 157 28.67 1.07 4.32
N VAL A 158 28.62 0.58 3.08
CA VAL A 158 27.37 0.32 2.37
C VAL A 158 26.48 -0.68 3.12
N LYS A 159 27.06 -1.79 3.60
CA LYS A 159 26.34 -2.78 4.40
C LYS A 159 25.81 -2.18 5.71
N ALA A 160 26.63 -1.38 6.40
CA ALA A 160 26.25 -0.72 7.64
C ALA A 160 25.11 0.28 7.42
N ILE A 161 25.20 1.12 6.37
CA ILE A 161 24.14 2.07 6.02
C ILE A 161 22.84 1.33 5.67
N LYS A 162 22.90 0.28 4.85
CA LYS A 162 21.73 -0.54 4.50
C LYS A 162 21.10 -1.20 5.72
N ALA A 163 21.93 -1.74 6.63
CA ALA A 163 21.45 -2.32 7.88
C ALA A 163 20.77 -1.27 8.77
N ALA A 164 21.36 -0.08 8.89
CA ALA A 164 20.75 1.02 9.63
C ALA A 164 19.41 1.46 9.04
N ILE A 165 19.30 1.58 7.71
CA ILE A 165 18.04 1.94 7.03
C ILE A 165 16.95 0.90 7.32
N ILE A 166 17.26 -0.39 7.19
CA ILE A 166 16.32 -1.48 7.49
C ILE A 166 15.89 -1.41 8.96
N PHE A 167 16.85 -1.24 9.86
CA PHE A 167 16.60 -1.21 11.31
C PHE A 167 15.71 -0.03 11.69
N ILE A 168 16.02 1.18 11.23
CA ILE A 168 15.23 2.39 11.51
C ILE A 168 13.85 2.27 10.88
N GLY A 169 13.75 1.77 9.63
CA GLY A 169 12.47 1.54 8.97
C GLY A 169 11.59 0.55 9.72
N ALA A 170 12.15 -0.57 10.15
CA ALA A 170 11.44 -1.57 10.96
C ALA A 170 11.00 -0.99 12.32
N ALA A 171 11.90 -0.27 13.01
CA ALA A 171 11.59 0.40 14.27
C ALA A 171 10.44 1.40 14.12
N THR A 172 10.45 2.21 13.06
CA THR A 172 9.38 3.17 12.76
C THR A 172 8.04 2.45 12.52
N ILE A 173 8.04 1.34 11.77
CA ILE A 173 6.82 0.57 11.55
C ILE A 173 6.31 -0.03 12.88
N LEU A 174 7.17 -0.58 13.72
CA LEU A 174 6.79 -1.09 15.03
C LEU A 174 6.16 0.00 15.91
N GLN A 175 6.72 1.22 15.89
CA GLN A 175 6.15 2.37 16.63
C GLN A 175 4.76 2.75 16.12
N ILE A 176 4.49 2.68 14.82
CA ILE A 176 3.14 2.91 14.25
C ILE A 176 2.14 1.92 14.87
N TRP A 177 2.55 0.68 15.15
CA TRP A 177 1.73 -0.36 15.79
C TRP A 177 1.72 -0.28 17.33
N GLY A 178 2.28 0.79 17.91
CA GLY A 178 2.30 1.01 19.36
C GLY A 178 3.35 0.20 20.11
N ILE A 179 4.30 -0.43 19.41
CA ILE A 179 5.40 -1.17 20.02
C ILE A 179 6.53 -0.19 20.33
N GLU A 180 6.79 0.05 21.60
CA GLU A 180 7.90 0.92 22.03
C GLU A 180 9.25 0.25 21.77
N VAL A 181 9.99 0.80 20.82
CA VAL A 181 11.31 0.26 20.43
C VAL A 181 12.40 0.65 21.41
N GLY A 182 12.23 1.77 22.12
CA GLY A 182 13.19 2.27 23.10
C GLY A 182 13.61 1.24 24.16
N PRO A 183 12.69 0.60 24.87
CA PRO A 183 13.01 -0.45 25.85
C PRO A 183 13.74 -1.66 25.23
N ILE A 184 13.39 -2.00 23.97
CA ILE A 184 14.05 -3.10 23.24
C ILE A 184 15.52 -2.75 22.97
N LEU A 185 15.79 -1.51 22.54
CA LEU A 185 17.15 -1.03 22.29
C LEU A 185 17.96 -0.94 23.56
N ALA A 186 17.38 -0.42 24.63
CA ALA A 186 18.03 -0.36 25.93
C ALA A 186 18.39 -1.76 26.47
N GLY A 187 17.51 -2.76 26.24
CA GLY A 187 17.77 -4.16 26.61
C GLY A 187 18.88 -4.82 25.78
N LEU A 188 19.15 -4.34 24.58
CA LEU A 188 20.24 -4.79 23.72
C LEU A 188 21.56 -4.04 23.97
N GLY A 189 21.56 -3.04 24.87
CA GLY A 189 22.75 -2.26 25.21
C GLY A 189 23.15 -1.22 24.15
N LEU A 190 22.16 -0.75 23.37
CA LEU A 190 22.33 0.29 22.35
C LEU A 190 21.79 1.63 22.85
#